data_62e9f88d2fe300c8a308f89c54dacdcd
#
_entry.id   62e9f88d2fe300c8a308f89c54dacdcd
#
_cell.length_a   1.000
_cell.length_b   1.000
_cell.length_c   1.000
_cell.angle_alpha   90.00
_cell.angle_beta   90.00
_cell.angle_gamma   90.00
#
_symmetry.space_group_name_H-M   'P 1'
#
loop_
_entity.id
_entity.type
_entity.pdbx_description
1 polymer ?
#
loop_
_entity_poly.entity_id
_entity_poly.type
_entity_poly.pdbx_seq_one_letter_code
_entity_poly.pdbx_strand_id
1 'polypeptide(L)'
;KDITNGLSDKIKLRKSKINLSDDYELNIDLEEFTEIEQFNVLVTKDNQLKKVKDYSEDNQDKDSSIKNFIPISSNHKLLLFLSSGKVLTLDPNILPGGKASPKSYIELINVGVDEKLIGVFNANTQNKLLLVSKFGKGFISISEKMTTNQKKGKNIINLKNNDALLNVHSLENKYLALVSKNEKLLVFDTSSLPML
;
A
#
# COMPACT_ATOMS: atom_id res chain seq x y z
N LYS A 1 -42.40 49.70 12.60
CA LYS A 1 -43.80 49.25 12.63
C LYS A 1 -43.87 47.91 11.95
N ASP A 2 -44.11 46.93 12.75
CA ASP A 2 -43.91 45.52 12.55
C ASP A 2 -44.70 44.93 11.39
N ILE A 3 -44.01 44.50 10.38
CA ILE A 3 -44.52 43.68 9.27
C ILE A 3 -44.73 42.20 9.72
N THR A 4 -44.34 41.89 10.93
CA THR A 4 -44.37 40.50 11.48
C THR A 4 -45.70 40.10 12.06
N ASN A 5 -46.61 41.03 12.43
CA ASN A 5 -47.89 40.69 13.10
C ASN A 5 -49.01 40.26 12.17
N GLY A 6 -48.84 40.31 10.86
CA GLY A 6 -49.84 39.85 9.89
C GLY A 6 -49.59 38.49 9.24
N LEU A 7 -48.41 37.89 9.49
CA LEU A 7 -47.99 36.60 8.88
C LEU A 7 -48.25 35.38 9.77
N SER A 8 -48.51 35.56 11.06
CA SER A 8 -48.61 34.44 12.00
C SER A 8 -49.82 33.57 11.82
N ASP A 9 -50.91 34.10 11.27
CA ASP A 9 -52.17 33.32 11.16
C ASP A 9 -52.34 32.60 9.84
N LYS A 10 -51.50 32.82 8.87
CA LYS A 10 -51.57 32.13 7.56
C LYS A 10 -50.45 31.10 7.29
N ILE A 11 -49.39 31.11 8.07
CA ILE A 11 -48.34 30.14 7.95
C ILE A 11 -48.58 29.06 9.02
N LYS A 12 -49.33 28.02 8.69
CA LYS A 12 -49.27 26.78 9.47
C LYS A 12 -47.83 26.34 9.50
N LEU A 13 -47.19 26.50 10.66
CA LEU A 13 -45.86 25.98 10.91
C LEU A 13 -45.83 24.53 10.42
N ARG A 14 -45.07 24.27 9.37
CA ARG A 14 -44.76 22.92 8.96
C ARG A 14 -44.12 22.24 10.16
N LYS A 15 -44.82 21.32 10.77
CA LYS A 15 -44.24 20.42 11.78
C LYS A 15 -43.23 19.59 11.05
N SER A 16 -41.95 19.98 11.15
CA SER A 16 -40.87 19.11 10.78
C SER A 16 -40.97 17.84 11.65
N LYS A 17 -40.98 16.67 11.00
CA LYS A 17 -40.89 15.40 11.69
C LYS A 17 -39.48 15.02 12.11
N ILE A 18 -38.57 15.97 12.10
CA ILE A 18 -37.21 15.77 12.57
C ILE A 18 -37.24 15.89 14.09
N ASN A 19 -37.29 14.78 14.79
CA ASN A 19 -37.03 14.73 16.23
C ASN A 19 -35.52 14.95 16.43
N LEU A 20 -35.18 16.11 17.00
CA LEU A 20 -33.82 16.47 17.38
C LEU A 20 -33.32 15.72 18.66
N SER A 21 -34.07 14.74 19.15
CA SER A 21 -33.78 14.03 20.39
C SER A 21 -33.06 12.70 20.24
N ASP A 22 -32.84 12.24 19.02
CA ASP A 22 -32.02 11.06 18.80
C ASP A 22 -30.65 11.57 18.28
N ASP A 23 -29.62 11.41 19.09
CA ASP A 23 -28.23 11.51 18.70
C ASP A 23 -27.93 10.38 17.70
N TYR A 24 -28.49 10.50 16.49
CA TYR A 24 -27.98 9.76 15.36
C TYR A 24 -26.66 10.41 14.98
N GLU A 25 -25.57 9.95 15.56
CA GLU A 25 -24.29 10.03 14.88
C GLU A 25 -24.48 9.32 13.53
N LEU A 26 -24.78 10.11 12.50
CA LEU A 26 -24.66 9.65 11.13
C LEU A 26 -23.17 9.38 10.92
N ASN A 27 -22.70 8.21 11.31
CA ASN A 27 -21.49 7.62 10.79
C ASN A 27 -21.73 7.36 9.29
N ILE A 28 -21.74 8.46 8.53
CA ILE A 28 -21.68 8.38 7.07
C ILE A 28 -20.28 7.91 6.79
N ASP A 29 -20.16 6.63 6.49
CA ASP A 29 -18.92 6.07 6.00
C ASP A 29 -18.70 6.67 4.61
N LEU A 30 -17.92 7.78 4.57
CA LEU A 30 -17.62 8.50 3.33
C LEU A 30 -16.87 7.60 2.32
N GLU A 31 -16.35 6.47 2.76
CA GLU A 31 -15.75 5.46 1.91
C GLU A 31 -16.78 4.73 1.03
N GLU A 32 -18.04 4.61 1.46
CA GLU A 32 -19.11 3.98 0.68
C GLU A 32 -19.52 4.78 -0.57
N PHE A 33 -19.25 6.09 -0.61
CA PHE A 33 -19.63 6.97 -1.71
C PHE A 33 -18.49 7.29 -2.69
N THR A 34 -17.29 6.74 -2.45
CA THR A 34 -16.15 6.95 -3.32
C THR A 34 -16.14 5.89 -4.41
N GLU A 35 -16.24 6.28 -5.68
CA GLU A 35 -16.06 5.34 -6.80
C GLU A 35 -14.68 4.68 -6.70
N ILE A 36 -14.69 3.33 -6.66
CA ILE A 36 -13.45 2.56 -6.60
C ILE A 36 -12.84 2.55 -8.01
N GLU A 37 -11.74 3.28 -8.16
CA GLU A 37 -10.96 3.27 -9.40
C GLU A 37 -9.93 2.14 -9.38
N GLN A 38 -9.76 1.47 -10.54
CA GLN A 38 -8.70 0.51 -10.78
C GLN A 38 -7.57 1.19 -11.56
N PHE A 39 -6.34 0.98 -11.14
CA PHE A 39 -5.16 1.48 -11.84
C PHE A 39 -3.93 0.63 -11.53
N ASN A 40 -2.84 0.90 -12.23
CA ASN A 40 -1.56 0.25 -12.00
C ASN A 40 -0.59 1.24 -11.37
N VAL A 41 0.18 0.78 -10.39
CA VAL A 41 1.31 1.52 -9.85
C VAL A 41 2.58 1.04 -10.52
N LEU A 42 3.22 1.91 -11.28
CA LEU A 42 4.50 1.65 -11.91
C LEU A 42 5.63 1.94 -10.93
N VAL A 43 6.59 1.03 -10.86
CA VAL A 43 7.83 1.17 -10.12
C VAL A 43 8.97 1.21 -11.12
N THR A 44 9.70 2.32 -11.19
CA THR A 44 10.84 2.45 -12.09
C THR A 44 12.11 1.79 -11.51
N LYS A 45 13.12 1.59 -12.35
CA LYS A 45 14.45 1.10 -11.91
C LYS A 45 15.12 2.03 -10.89
N ASP A 46 14.81 3.33 -10.97
CA ASP A 46 15.27 4.35 -10.02
C ASP A 46 14.39 4.46 -8.77
N ASN A 47 13.51 3.47 -8.55
CA ASN A 47 12.60 3.42 -7.41
C ASN A 47 11.66 4.65 -7.31
N GLN A 48 11.23 5.17 -8.45
CA GLN A 48 10.19 6.18 -8.53
C GLN A 48 8.83 5.50 -8.74
N LEU A 49 7.77 6.12 -8.23
CA LEU A 49 6.42 5.61 -8.27
C LEU A 49 5.48 6.54 -9.04
N LYS A 50 4.57 5.94 -9.82
CA LYS A 50 3.56 6.66 -10.59
C LYS A 50 2.32 5.78 -10.77
N LYS A 51 1.11 6.37 -10.77
CA LYS A 51 -0.12 5.66 -11.12
C LYS A 51 -0.49 5.88 -12.59
N VAL A 52 -0.94 4.80 -13.25
CA VAL A 52 -1.39 4.79 -14.64
C VAL A 52 -2.67 3.95 -14.74
N LYS A 53 -3.70 4.42 -15.47
CA LYS A 53 -4.97 3.69 -15.59
C LYS A 53 -4.80 2.39 -16.36
N ASP A 54 -4.23 2.46 -17.55
CA ASP A 54 -4.09 1.32 -18.46
C ASP A 54 -2.61 0.98 -18.65
N TYR A 55 -2.19 -0.15 -18.10
CA TYR A 55 -0.84 -0.67 -18.26
C TYR A 55 -0.87 -2.19 -18.29
N SER A 56 -0.14 -2.81 -19.23
CA SER A 56 -0.05 -4.24 -19.43
C SER A 56 1.40 -4.71 -19.50
N GLU A 57 1.60 -6.03 -19.46
CA GLU A 57 2.93 -6.65 -19.59
C GLU A 57 3.61 -6.26 -20.91
N ASP A 58 2.86 -6.19 -22.02
CA ASP A 58 3.37 -5.77 -23.33
C ASP A 58 3.99 -4.36 -23.30
N ASN A 59 3.52 -3.50 -22.42
CA ASN A 59 4.06 -2.15 -22.24
C ASN A 59 5.34 -2.16 -21.42
N GLN A 60 5.47 -3.08 -20.47
CA GLN A 60 6.68 -3.24 -19.66
C GLN A 60 7.87 -3.67 -20.52
N ASP A 61 7.67 -4.57 -21.46
CA ASP A 61 8.72 -5.03 -22.39
C ASP A 61 9.24 -3.89 -23.30
N LYS A 62 8.39 -2.92 -23.59
CA LYS A 62 8.73 -1.76 -24.41
C LYS A 62 9.41 -0.63 -23.63
N ASP A 63 9.09 -0.49 -22.35
CA ASP A 63 9.64 0.55 -21.48
C ASP A 63 10.67 -0.02 -20.50
N SER A 64 11.91 -0.04 -20.94
CA SER A 64 13.03 -0.57 -20.14
C SER A 64 13.29 0.21 -18.84
N SER A 65 12.67 1.35 -18.61
CA SER A 65 12.77 2.12 -17.37
C SER A 65 11.90 1.56 -16.24
N ILE A 66 10.88 0.77 -16.56
CA ILE A 66 9.96 0.17 -15.60
C ILE A 66 10.56 -1.13 -15.06
N LYS A 67 10.62 -1.22 -13.74
CA LYS A 67 11.08 -2.42 -13.02
C LYS A 67 9.93 -3.39 -12.77
N ASN A 68 8.78 -2.87 -12.38
CA ASN A 68 7.59 -3.66 -12.05
C ASN A 68 6.34 -2.79 -12.11
N PHE A 69 5.16 -3.43 -12.22
CA PHE A 69 3.87 -2.78 -12.06
C PHE A 69 2.97 -3.58 -11.11
N ILE A 70 2.09 -2.89 -10.39
CA ILE A 70 1.23 -3.47 -9.36
C ILE A 70 -0.20 -3.04 -9.65
N PRO A 71 -1.10 -3.96 -10.04
CA PRO A 71 -2.52 -3.67 -10.15
C PRO A 71 -3.11 -3.40 -8.76
N ILE A 72 -3.84 -2.31 -8.61
CA ILE A 72 -4.38 -1.89 -7.33
C ILE A 72 -5.66 -1.07 -7.51
N SER A 73 -6.53 -1.14 -6.51
CA SER A 73 -7.73 -0.31 -6.41
C SER A 73 -7.48 0.91 -5.54
N SER A 74 -8.24 1.99 -5.75
CA SER A 74 -8.10 3.26 -5.01
C SER A 74 -8.33 3.12 -3.50
N ASN A 75 -9.13 2.13 -3.06
CA ASN A 75 -9.38 1.80 -1.65
C ASN A 75 -8.35 0.86 -1.03
N HIS A 76 -7.41 0.35 -1.80
CA HIS A 76 -6.31 -0.49 -1.31
C HIS A 76 -5.12 0.37 -0.84
N LYS A 77 -4.17 -0.27 -0.16
CA LYS A 77 -2.93 0.37 0.30
C LYS A 77 -1.72 -0.33 -0.32
N LEU A 78 -0.64 0.42 -0.46
CA LEU A 78 0.66 -0.11 -0.89
C LEU A 78 1.53 -0.40 0.33
N LEU A 79 2.27 -1.50 0.28
CA LEU A 79 3.35 -1.82 1.21
C LEU A 79 4.68 -1.50 0.55
N LEU A 80 5.48 -0.67 1.19
CA LEU A 80 6.83 -0.33 0.78
C LEU A 80 7.81 -0.95 1.77
N PHE A 81 8.63 -1.89 1.31
CA PHE A 81 9.63 -2.59 2.11
C PHE A 81 10.98 -1.93 1.99
N LEU A 82 11.60 -1.61 3.11
CA LEU A 82 12.89 -0.93 3.19
C LEU A 82 14.01 -1.88 3.61
N SER A 83 15.24 -1.55 3.23
CA SER A 83 16.44 -2.33 3.55
C SER A 83 16.69 -2.50 5.04
N SER A 84 16.22 -1.60 5.88
CA SER A 84 16.27 -1.73 7.34
C SER A 84 15.34 -2.79 7.93
N GLY A 85 14.49 -3.43 7.10
CA GLY A 85 13.48 -4.37 7.56
C GLY A 85 12.20 -3.72 8.06
N LYS A 86 11.99 -2.45 7.73
CA LYS A 86 10.73 -1.74 7.96
C LYS A 86 9.79 -1.88 6.78
N VAL A 87 8.50 -1.83 7.07
CA VAL A 87 7.44 -1.66 6.09
C VAL A 87 6.69 -0.37 6.36
N LEU A 88 6.35 0.35 5.30
CA LEU A 88 5.46 1.51 5.33
C LEU A 88 4.22 1.20 4.52
N THR A 89 3.11 1.79 4.95
CA THR A 89 1.84 1.72 4.23
C THR A 89 1.58 3.07 3.57
N LEU A 90 1.37 3.06 2.27
CA LEU A 90 1.15 4.25 1.46
C LEU A 90 -0.23 4.20 0.80
N ASP A 91 -0.93 5.33 0.80
CA ASP A 91 -2.14 5.49 0.02
C ASP A 91 -1.77 5.69 -1.46
N PRO A 92 -2.22 4.82 -2.38
CA PRO A 92 -1.86 4.95 -3.79
C PRO A 92 -2.47 6.19 -4.45
N ASN A 93 -3.48 6.82 -3.84
CA ASN A 93 -4.13 8.01 -4.39
C ASN A 93 -3.22 9.24 -4.37
N ILE A 94 -2.21 9.29 -3.48
CA ILE A 94 -1.24 10.39 -3.44
C ILE A 94 -0.19 10.32 -4.55
N LEU A 95 -0.13 9.20 -5.28
CA LEU A 95 0.83 9.04 -6.36
C LEU A 95 0.51 9.95 -7.55
N PRO A 96 1.53 10.51 -8.21
CA PRO A 96 1.32 11.29 -9.43
C PRO A 96 0.72 10.40 -10.52
N GLY A 97 -0.24 10.93 -11.26
CA GLY A 97 -0.91 10.24 -12.37
C GLY A 97 -0.87 11.00 -13.69
N GLY A 98 -1.40 10.42 -14.74
CA GLY A 98 -1.53 11.05 -16.05
C GLY A 98 -0.17 11.46 -16.64
N LYS A 99 -0.03 12.73 -17.00
CA LYS A 99 1.20 13.30 -17.60
C LYS A 99 2.27 13.71 -16.58
N ALA A 100 1.99 13.62 -15.27
CA ALA A 100 2.93 14.00 -14.24
C ALA A 100 4.15 13.05 -14.24
N SER A 101 5.31 13.57 -13.87
CA SER A 101 6.53 12.77 -13.70
C SER A 101 6.43 11.84 -12.51
N PRO A 102 7.04 10.64 -12.55
CA PRO A 102 7.14 9.77 -11.40
C PRO A 102 7.83 10.48 -10.22
N LYS A 103 7.46 10.13 -8.98
CA LYS A 103 8.08 10.67 -7.76
C LYS A 103 8.90 9.61 -7.04
N SER A 104 10.01 10.05 -6.45
CA SER A 104 10.83 9.18 -5.59
C SER A 104 10.04 8.74 -4.36
N TYR A 105 10.23 7.47 -3.97
CA TYR A 105 9.66 6.96 -2.72
C TYR A 105 10.12 7.77 -1.49
N ILE A 106 11.34 8.32 -1.51
CA ILE A 106 11.89 9.14 -0.42
C ILE A 106 11.02 10.39 -0.19
N GLU A 107 10.59 11.05 -1.27
CA GLU A 107 9.73 12.22 -1.20
C GLU A 107 8.31 11.87 -0.71
N LEU A 108 7.82 10.69 -1.11
CA LEU A 108 6.45 10.25 -0.78
C LEU A 108 6.29 9.84 0.68
N ILE A 109 7.32 9.24 1.28
CA ILE A 109 7.23 8.65 2.63
C ILE A 109 8.16 9.31 3.66
N ASN A 110 8.90 10.35 3.25
CA ASN A 110 9.80 11.12 4.10
C ASN A 110 10.74 10.25 4.96
N VAL A 111 11.43 9.32 4.30
CA VAL A 111 12.45 8.46 4.93
C VAL A 111 13.85 8.98 4.64
N GLY A 112 14.82 8.50 5.44
CA GLY A 112 16.23 8.84 5.22
C GLY A 112 16.76 8.32 3.89
N VAL A 113 17.70 9.03 3.32
CA VAL A 113 18.34 8.69 2.03
C VAL A 113 19.12 7.36 2.05
N ASP A 114 19.47 6.87 3.24
CA ASP A 114 20.17 5.60 3.44
C ASP A 114 19.26 4.37 3.38
N GLU A 115 17.95 4.58 3.47
CA GLU A 115 16.93 3.53 3.42
C GLU A 115 16.62 3.16 1.97
N LYS A 116 17.01 1.98 1.52
CA LYS A 116 16.74 1.51 0.15
C LYS A 116 15.36 0.86 0.05
N LEU A 117 14.63 1.18 -1.01
CA LEU A 117 13.39 0.48 -1.35
C LEU A 117 13.70 -0.90 -1.94
N ILE A 118 13.26 -1.94 -1.27
CA ILE A 118 13.46 -3.34 -1.68
C ILE A 118 12.33 -3.82 -2.58
N GLY A 119 11.08 -3.54 -2.19
CA GLY A 119 9.91 -3.95 -2.96
C GLY A 119 8.66 -3.14 -2.61
N VAL A 120 7.72 -3.17 -3.54
CA VAL A 120 6.38 -2.55 -3.40
C VAL A 120 5.35 -3.62 -3.69
N PHE A 121 4.31 -3.73 -2.85
CA PHE A 121 3.25 -4.73 -2.98
C PHE A 121 1.89 -4.13 -2.63
N ASN A 122 0.82 -4.74 -3.14
CA ASN A 122 -0.54 -4.42 -2.74
C ASN A 122 -0.81 -5.04 -1.34
N ALA A 123 -1.25 -4.22 -0.39
CA ALA A 123 -1.52 -4.64 0.98
C ALA A 123 -2.78 -5.50 1.11
N ASN A 124 -3.79 -5.21 0.31
CA ASN A 124 -5.12 -5.80 0.42
C ASN A 124 -5.28 -7.13 -0.36
N THR A 125 -4.17 -7.76 -0.68
CA THR A 125 -4.15 -9.12 -1.22
C THR A 125 -3.76 -10.09 -0.12
N GLN A 126 -4.40 -11.26 -0.07
CA GLN A 126 -3.99 -12.32 0.87
C GLN A 126 -2.72 -13.05 0.39
N ASN A 127 -1.89 -12.37 -0.38
CA ASN A 127 -0.67 -12.93 -0.92
C ASN A 127 0.32 -13.20 0.20
N LYS A 128 0.88 -14.40 0.16
CA LYS A 128 2.00 -14.77 1.00
C LYS A 128 3.26 -14.11 0.45
N LEU A 129 3.90 -13.30 1.27
CA LEU A 129 5.17 -12.66 0.93
C LEU A 129 6.29 -13.34 1.70
N LEU A 130 7.32 -13.75 0.97
CA LEU A 130 8.56 -14.26 1.52
C LEU A 130 9.53 -13.08 1.70
N LEU A 131 9.99 -12.88 2.91
CA LEU A 131 11.01 -11.90 3.25
C LEU A 131 12.34 -12.61 3.51
N VAL A 132 13.41 -12.13 2.90
CA VAL A 132 14.75 -12.73 3.05
C VAL A 132 15.76 -11.67 3.38
N SER A 133 16.56 -11.88 4.43
CA SER A 133 17.67 -11.00 4.79
C SER A 133 18.98 -11.41 4.11
N LYS A 134 19.94 -10.51 4.08
CA LYS A 134 21.28 -10.71 3.51
C LYS A 134 22.01 -11.90 4.15
N PHE A 135 21.76 -12.19 5.42
CA PHE A 135 22.39 -13.30 6.14
C PHE A 135 21.52 -14.59 6.16
N GLY A 136 20.54 -14.68 5.27
CA GLY A 136 19.76 -15.89 5.06
C GLY A 136 18.65 -16.13 6.09
N LYS A 137 18.28 -15.13 6.90
CA LYS A 137 17.05 -15.21 7.67
C LYS A 137 15.87 -14.96 6.78
N GLY A 138 14.81 -15.72 6.95
CA GLY A 138 13.60 -15.54 6.18
C GLY A 138 12.37 -16.10 6.87
N PHE A 139 11.23 -15.55 6.51
CA PHE A 139 9.92 -16.00 6.95
C PHE A 139 8.86 -15.63 5.93
N ILE A 140 7.68 -16.24 6.06
CA ILE A 140 6.51 -15.93 5.26
C ILE A 140 5.53 -15.14 6.11
N SER A 141 4.91 -14.12 5.53
CA SER A 141 3.79 -13.41 6.14
C SER A 141 2.75 -13.02 5.09
N ILE A 142 1.53 -12.78 5.54
CA ILE A 142 0.43 -12.32 4.68
C ILE A 142 0.53 -10.79 4.56
N SER A 143 0.34 -10.26 3.34
CA SER A 143 0.47 -8.82 3.06
C SER A 143 -0.41 -7.96 3.97
N GLU A 144 -1.65 -8.34 4.23
CA GLU A 144 -2.57 -7.60 5.10
C GLU A 144 -2.04 -7.40 6.53
N LYS A 145 -1.39 -8.43 7.11
CA LYS A 145 -0.83 -8.36 8.47
C LYS A 145 0.34 -7.38 8.61
N MET A 146 0.93 -6.97 7.49
CA MET A 146 2.08 -6.07 7.46
C MET A 146 1.69 -4.60 7.36
N THR A 147 0.40 -4.29 7.22
CA THR A 147 -0.10 -2.92 7.19
C THR A 147 0.17 -2.18 8.50
N THR A 148 0.40 -0.89 8.43
CA THR A 148 0.65 -0.04 9.59
C THR A 148 0.16 1.39 9.35
N ASN A 149 -0.39 2.01 10.38
CA ASN A 149 -0.76 3.43 10.39
C ASN A 149 0.39 4.32 10.90
N GLN A 150 1.52 3.73 11.30
CA GLN A 150 2.66 4.48 11.80
C GLN A 150 3.41 5.17 10.65
N LYS A 151 3.51 6.49 10.69
CA LYS A 151 4.24 7.28 9.67
C LYS A 151 5.71 6.89 9.53
N LYS A 152 6.34 6.40 10.62
CA LYS A 152 7.74 5.93 10.64
C LYS A 152 7.91 4.48 10.17
N GLY A 153 6.80 3.81 9.80
CA GLY A 153 6.77 2.40 9.45
C GLY A 153 6.85 1.46 10.66
N LYS A 154 6.63 0.18 10.39
CA LYS A 154 6.68 -0.92 11.37
C LYS A 154 7.87 -1.82 11.07
N ASN A 155 8.65 -2.18 12.07
CA ASN A 155 9.68 -3.21 11.91
C ASN A 155 9.01 -4.58 11.78
N ILE A 156 9.27 -5.26 10.68
CA ILE A 156 8.72 -6.59 10.38
C ILE A 156 9.75 -7.69 10.55
N ILE A 157 11.03 -7.36 10.49
CA ILE A 157 12.13 -8.28 10.71
C ILE A 157 13.18 -7.62 11.61
N ASN A 158 13.59 -8.33 12.67
CA ASN A 158 14.66 -7.87 13.54
C ASN A 158 16.02 -8.25 12.92
N LEU A 159 16.63 -7.31 12.27
CA LEU A 159 17.94 -7.45 11.65
C LEU A 159 19.04 -7.16 12.68
N LYS A 160 20.09 -7.98 12.69
CA LYS A 160 21.29 -7.73 13.49
C LYS A 160 22.16 -6.67 12.77
N ASN A 161 23.16 -6.16 13.47
CA ASN A 161 24.13 -5.23 12.89
C ASN A 161 24.73 -5.83 11.59
N ASN A 162 24.81 -5.00 10.56
CA ASN A 162 25.29 -5.35 9.21
C ASN A 162 24.39 -6.30 8.40
N ASP A 163 23.20 -6.71 8.92
CA ASP A 163 22.19 -7.40 8.14
C ASP A 163 21.22 -6.38 7.50
N ALA A 164 20.62 -6.75 6.40
CA ALA A 164 19.63 -5.93 5.71
C ALA A 164 18.58 -6.83 5.07
N LEU A 165 17.37 -6.31 4.89
CA LEU A 165 16.38 -6.97 4.06
C LEU A 165 16.92 -6.98 2.61
N LEU A 166 17.10 -8.18 2.07
CA LEU A 166 17.68 -8.36 0.75
C LEU A 166 16.60 -8.38 -0.33
N ASN A 167 15.52 -9.11 -0.06
CA ASN A 167 14.46 -9.31 -1.03
C ASN A 167 13.11 -9.60 -0.37
N VAL A 168 12.05 -9.27 -1.10
CA VAL A 168 10.66 -9.63 -0.80
C VAL A 168 10.04 -10.16 -2.08
N HIS A 169 9.44 -11.34 -2.02
CA HIS A 169 8.79 -11.98 -3.17
C HIS A 169 7.40 -12.48 -2.83
N SER A 170 6.50 -12.41 -3.79
CA SER A 170 5.24 -13.15 -3.74
C SER A 170 5.53 -14.65 -3.81
N LEU A 171 4.98 -15.40 -2.86
CA LEU A 171 5.22 -16.84 -2.76
C LEU A 171 4.08 -17.61 -3.43
N GLU A 172 4.29 -17.98 -4.67
CA GLU A 172 3.31 -18.75 -5.47
C GLU A 172 3.74 -20.21 -5.64
N ASN A 173 5.04 -20.48 -5.54
CA ASN A 173 5.60 -21.78 -5.81
C ASN A 173 5.84 -22.60 -4.54
N LYS A 174 5.74 -23.93 -4.69
CA LYS A 174 5.98 -24.89 -3.63
C LYS A 174 7.45 -24.95 -3.21
N TYR A 175 8.37 -24.74 -4.13
CA TYR A 175 9.80 -24.87 -3.87
C TYR A 175 10.50 -23.51 -3.96
N LEU A 176 11.48 -23.31 -3.08
CA LEU A 176 12.36 -22.16 -3.05
C LEU A 176 13.80 -22.60 -3.32
N ALA A 177 14.46 -21.93 -4.24
CA ALA A 177 15.88 -22.11 -4.52
C ALA A 177 16.67 -20.87 -4.05
N LEU A 178 17.64 -21.07 -3.19
CA LEU A 178 18.56 -20.06 -2.70
C LEU A 178 19.96 -20.32 -3.23
N VAL A 179 20.58 -19.31 -3.82
CA VAL A 179 21.97 -19.37 -4.27
C VAL A 179 22.81 -18.45 -3.37
N SER A 180 23.84 -19.01 -2.75
CA SER A 180 24.77 -18.24 -1.92
C SER A 180 25.84 -17.57 -2.79
N LYS A 181 26.56 -16.59 -2.24
CA LYS A 181 27.74 -15.99 -2.91
C LYS A 181 28.85 -17.00 -3.24
N ASN A 182 28.91 -18.10 -2.50
CA ASN A 182 29.88 -19.17 -2.73
C ASN A 182 29.34 -20.24 -3.68
N GLU A 183 28.37 -19.87 -4.54
CA GLU A 183 27.79 -20.72 -5.59
C GLU A 183 27.14 -22.02 -5.07
N LYS A 184 26.76 -22.04 -3.77
CA LYS A 184 26.01 -23.15 -3.21
C LYS A 184 24.52 -22.94 -3.45
N LEU A 185 23.88 -23.96 -4.01
CA LEU A 185 22.45 -24.02 -4.24
C LEU A 185 21.77 -24.82 -3.11
N LEU A 186 20.73 -24.24 -2.53
CA LEU A 186 19.82 -24.91 -1.60
C LEU A 186 18.41 -24.85 -2.17
N VAL A 187 17.77 -26.01 -2.33
CA VAL A 187 16.37 -26.11 -2.75
C VAL A 187 15.59 -26.82 -1.66
N PHE A 188 14.46 -26.26 -1.25
CA PHE A 188 13.62 -26.81 -0.21
C PHE A 188 12.15 -26.44 -0.39
N ASP A 189 11.26 -27.16 0.29
CA ASP A 189 9.83 -26.91 0.29
C ASP A 189 9.50 -25.66 1.12
N THR A 190 8.72 -24.76 0.56
CA THR A 190 8.32 -23.50 1.23
C THR A 190 7.46 -23.73 2.47
N SER A 191 6.82 -24.90 2.61
CA SER A 191 6.08 -25.29 3.81
C SER A 191 6.96 -25.43 5.06
N SER A 192 8.28 -25.60 4.89
CA SER A 192 9.24 -25.66 5.98
C SER A 192 9.61 -24.28 6.57
N LEU A 193 9.20 -23.20 5.92
CA LEU A 193 9.48 -21.86 6.39
C LEU A 193 8.50 -21.43 7.49
N PRO A 194 8.96 -20.67 8.50
CA PRO A 194 8.08 -20.13 9.51
C PRO A 194 7.12 -19.11 8.90
N MET A 195 5.85 -19.19 9.30
CA MET A 195 4.80 -18.25 8.94
C MET A 195 4.49 -17.35 10.15
N LEU A 196 4.58 -16.02 9.98
CA LEU A 196 4.37 -15.01 11.02
C LEU A 196 3.17 -14.12 10.72
#